data_e8f96dff89b37af55bc8e0a208d239a5
#
_entry.id   e8f96dff89b37af55bc8e0a208d239a5
#
_cell.length_a   1.000
_cell.length_b   1.000
_cell.length_c   1.000
_cell.angle_alpha   90.00
_cell.angle_beta   90.00
_cell.angle_gamma   90.00
#
_symmetry.space_group_name_H-M   'P 1'
#
loop_
_entity.id
_entity.type
_entity.pdbx_description
1 polymer ?
#
loop_
_entity_poly.entity_id
_entity_poly.type
_entity_poly.pdbx_seq_one_letter_code
_entity_poly.pdbx_strand_id
1 'polypeptide(L)'
;MKRLLLIAVVALSGCSTIMEQIPSRWDANQSIIVTDMQQMTRHIDCTADLKPQLHDLFTKVEWYDIYATTKGTHDMAKLDQVMLTTIKEFQDRASAGPISPMYCDMKKKILIQQADIIAQTVQGRF
;
A
#
# COMPACT_ATOMS: atom_id res chain seq x y z
N MET A 1 -5.62 48.43 6.08
CA MET A 1 -6.37 47.29 6.58
C MET A 1 -6.65 46.23 5.50
N LYS A 2 -7.09 46.56 4.31
CA LYS A 2 -7.34 45.56 3.24
C LYS A 2 -6.11 44.72 2.82
N ARG A 3 -4.92 45.30 2.83
CA ARG A 3 -3.68 44.59 2.45
C ARG A 3 -3.18 43.61 3.52
N LEU A 4 -3.43 43.87 4.80
CA LEU A 4 -3.10 42.98 5.92
C LEU A 4 -4.01 41.71 5.94
N LEU A 5 -5.28 41.85 5.58
CA LEU A 5 -6.23 40.75 5.48
C LEU A 5 -5.87 39.77 4.35
N LEU A 6 -5.36 40.26 3.22
CA LEU A 6 -4.90 39.44 2.10
C LEU A 6 -3.69 38.58 2.47
N ILE A 7 -2.75 39.14 3.25
CA ILE A 7 -1.55 38.43 3.71
C ILE A 7 -1.93 37.32 4.69
N ALA A 8 -2.91 37.57 5.57
CA ALA A 8 -3.39 36.56 6.53
C ALA A 8 -4.08 35.35 5.83
N VAL A 9 -4.84 35.59 4.76
CA VAL A 9 -5.52 34.54 4.00
C VAL A 9 -4.52 33.65 3.23
N VAL A 10 -3.46 34.25 2.67
CA VAL A 10 -2.40 33.50 1.97
C VAL A 10 -1.59 32.64 2.94
N ALA A 11 -1.35 33.11 4.17
CA ALA A 11 -0.64 32.34 5.19
C ALA A 11 -1.43 31.11 5.67
N LEU A 12 -2.76 31.19 5.72
CA LEU A 12 -3.64 30.08 6.13
C LEU A 12 -3.77 29.00 5.04
N SER A 13 -3.73 29.38 3.76
CA SER A 13 -3.80 28.42 2.66
C SER A 13 -2.48 27.66 2.43
N GLY A 14 -1.34 28.23 2.84
CA GLY A 14 -0.02 27.59 2.73
C GLY A 14 0.22 26.45 3.72
N CYS A 15 -0.39 26.48 4.91
CA CYS A 15 -0.17 25.47 5.95
C CYS A 15 -0.78 24.09 5.60
N SER A 16 -1.92 24.02 4.93
CA SER A 16 -2.57 22.76 4.57
C SER A 16 -1.79 22.00 3.50
N THR A 17 -1.20 22.68 2.53
CA THR A 17 -0.43 22.08 1.43
C THR A 17 0.91 21.51 1.91
N ILE A 18 1.52 22.12 2.93
CA ILE A 18 2.78 21.66 3.53
C ILE A 18 2.55 20.39 4.36
N MET A 19 1.43 20.28 5.08
CA MET A 19 1.13 19.10 5.90
C MET A 19 0.89 17.84 5.08
N GLU A 20 0.37 17.95 3.86
CA GLU A 20 0.20 16.81 2.95
C GLU A 20 1.52 16.28 2.38
N GLN A 21 2.58 17.08 2.39
CA GLN A 21 3.91 16.72 1.89
C GLN A 21 4.86 16.19 2.97
N ILE A 22 4.51 16.35 4.25
CA ILE A 22 5.33 15.83 5.35
C ILE A 22 5.08 14.33 5.50
N PRO A 23 6.12 13.48 5.38
CA PRO A 23 5.98 12.05 5.63
C PRO A 23 5.45 11.83 7.04
N SER A 24 4.48 10.94 7.19
CA SER A 24 3.97 10.60 8.51
C SER A 24 5.07 9.98 9.37
N ARG A 25 4.96 10.18 10.69
CA ARG A 25 5.90 9.62 11.66
C ARG A 25 5.87 8.09 11.63
N TRP A 26 7.00 7.49 11.99
CA TRP A 26 7.10 6.05 12.20
C TRP A 26 6.04 5.55 13.19
N ASP A 27 5.43 4.42 12.85
CA ASP A 27 4.41 3.76 13.64
C ASP A 27 4.72 2.26 13.68
N ALA A 28 4.91 1.74 14.90
CA ALA A 28 5.23 0.33 15.11
C ALA A 28 4.18 -0.63 14.53
N ASN A 29 2.90 -0.25 14.57
CA ASN A 29 1.83 -1.06 14.01
C ASN A 29 1.95 -1.17 12.48
N GLN A 30 2.30 -0.08 11.80
CA GLN A 30 2.55 -0.12 10.36
C GLN A 30 3.72 -1.06 10.02
N SER A 31 4.80 -1.02 10.79
CA SER A 31 5.95 -1.90 10.58
C SER A 31 5.58 -3.38 10.69
N ILE A 32 4.75 -3.74 11.65
CA ILE A 32 4.26 -5.13 11.82
C ILE A 32 3.43 -5.55 10.61
N ILE A 33 2.47 -4.73 10.21
CA ILE A 33 1.55 -5.05 9.13
C ILE A 33 2.28 -5.21 7.79
N VAL A 34 3.20 -4.29 7.47
CA VAL A 34 3.95 -4.39 6.21
C VAL A 34 4.90 -5.58 6.20
N THR A 35 5.42 -5.99 7.35
CA THR A 35 6.21 -7.22 7.49
C THR A 35 5.35 -8.46 7.23
N ASP A 36 4.13 -8.48 7.76
CA ASP A 36 3.16 -9.53 7.44
C ASP A 36 2.88 -9.61 5.94
N MET A 37 2.67 -8.46 5.30
CA MET A 37 2.46 -8.40 3.84
C MET A 37 3.65 -8.97 3.06
N GLN A 38 4.88 -8.63 3.47
CA GLN A 38 6.09 -9.21 2.89
C GLN A 38 6.14 -10.73 3.05
N GLN A 39 5.79 -11.24 4.21
CA GLN A 39 5.75 -12.67 4.49
C GLN A 39 4.68 -13.37 3.64
N MET A 40 3.47 -12.82 3.59
CA MET A 40 2.37 -13.40 2.82
C MET A 40 2.71 -13.50 1.33
N THR A 41 3.32 -12.45 0.73
CA THR A 41 3.71 -12.49 -0.69
C THR A 41 4.77 -13.55 -0.97
N ARG A 42 5.72 -13.76 -0.07
CA ARG A 42 6.77 -14.78 -0.21
C ARG A 42 6.23 -16.21 -0.06
N HIS A 43 5.16 -16.37 0.70
CA HIS A 43 4.54 -17.67 0.95
C HIS A 43 3.45 -18.04 -0.06
N ILE A 44 3.19 -17.22 -1.08
CA ILE A 44 2.28 -17.63 -2.16
C ILE A 44 2.79 -18.94 -2.78
N ASP A 45 1.96 -19.98 -2.72
CA ASP A 45 2.23 -21.28 -3.26
C ASP A 45 1.50 -21.45 -4.60
N CYS A 46 2.26 -21.42 -5.69
CA CYS A 46 1.74 -21.56 -7.04
C CYS A 46 1.25 -22.98 -7.37
N THR A 47 1.52 -23.96 -6.51
CA THR A 47 1.07 -25.37 -6.67
C THR A 47 -0.24 -25.64 -5.93
N ALA A 48 -0.67 -24.72 -5.06
CA ALA A 48 -1.91 -24.83 -4.29
C ALA A 48 -3.00 -23.91 -4.88
N ASP A 49 -4.21 -23.97 -4.29
CA ASP A 49 -5.31 -23.07 -4.66
C ASP A 49 -4.92 -21.62 -4.33
N LEU A 50 -4.91 -20.77 -5.37
CA LEU A 50 -4.53 -19.36 -5.24
C LEU A 50 -5.66 -18.48 -4.69
N LYS A 51 -6.92 -18.90 -4.83
CA LYS A 51 -8.06 -18.05 -4.45
C LYS A 51 -8.03 -17.63 -2.98
N PRO A 52 -7.91 -18.55 -2.01
CA PRO A 52 -7.85 -18.17 -0.59
C PRO A 52 -6.59 -17.37 -0.27
N GLN A 53 -5.45 -17.71 -0.84
CA GLN A 53 -4.19 -17.02 -0.61
C GLN A 53 -4.26 -15.55 -1.07
N LEU A 54 -4.81 -15.31 -2.26
CA LEU A 54 -4.96 -13.97 -2.81
C LEU A 54 -6.05 -13.17 -2.09
N HIS A 55 -7.10 -13.83 -1.62
CA HIS A 55 -8.14 -13.20 -0.81
C HIS A 55 -7.58 -12.67 0.52
N ASP A 56 -6.81 -13.50 1.20
CA ASP A 56 -6.20 -13.13 2.49
C ASP A 56 -5.20 -11.99 2.32
N LEU A 57 -4.38 -12.04 1.27
CA LEU A 57 -3.45 -10.96 0.95
C LEU A 57 -4.18 -9.67 0.60
N PHE A 58 -5.23 -9.74 -0.23
CA PHE A 58 -6.05 -8.58 -0.59
C PHE A 58 -6.63 -7.91 0.66
N THR A 59 -7.24 -8.70 1.53
CA THR A 59 -7.84 -8.22 2.78
C THR A 59 -6.80 -7.56 3.69
N LYS A 60 -5.60 -8.11 3.78
CA LYS A 60 -4.50 -7.53 4.56
C LYS A 60 -4.06 -6.17 4.01
N VAL A 61 -3.86 -6.07 2.70
CA VAL A 61 -3.45 -4.82 2.05
C VAL A 61 -4.54 -3.77 2.14
N GLU A 62 -5.80 -4.14 1.91
CA GLU A 62 -6.96 -3.25 2.07
C GLU A 62 -7.08 -2.71 3.50
N TRP A 63 -6.90 -3.59 4.50
CA TRP A 63 -6.89 -3.18 5.90
C TRP A 63 -5.77 -2.16 6.17
N TYR A 64 -4.58 -2.39 5.60
CA TYR A 64 -3.47 -1.47 5.76
C TYR A 64 -3.75 -0.13 5.04
N ASP A 65 -4.32 -0.15 3.86
CA ASP A 65 -4.70 1.08 3.13
C ASP A 65 -5.68 1.94 3.95
N ILE A 66 -6.69 1.31 4.55
CA ILE A 66 -7.64 1.99 5.44
C ILE A 66 -6.92 2.58 6.66
N TYR A 67 -6.05 1.80 7.29
CA TYR A 67 -5.29 2.23 8.45
C TYR A 67 -4.36 3.41 8.11
N ALA A 68 -3.60 3.31 7.05
CA ALA A 68 -2.67 4.34 6.57
C ALA A 68 -3.42 5.63 6.21
N THR A 69 -4.54 5.53 5.52
CA THR A 69 -5.39 6.67 5.17
C THR A 69 -5.95 7.34 6.42
N THR A 70 -6.45 6.58 7.37
CA THR A 70 -6.99 7.09 8.65
C THR A 70 -5.91 7.80 9.47
N LYS A 71 -4.68 7.33 9.42
CA LYS A 71 -3.51 7.96 10.08
C LYS A 71 -2.90 9.13 9.29
N GLY A 72 -3.43 9.44 8.11
CA GLY A 72 -2.94 10.55 7.28
C GLY A 72 -1.66 10.24 6.50
N THR A 73 -1.33 8.97 6.30
CA THR A 73 -0.19 8.52 5.50
C THR A 73 -0.56 8.41 4.01
N HIS A 74 -0.88 9.52 3.38
CA HIS A 74 -1.39 9.56 2.00
C HIS A 74 -0.39 9.06 0.95
N ASP A 75 0.90 9.14 1.21
CA ASP A 75 1.95 8.60 0.35
C ASP A 75 1.89 7.06 0.30
N MET A 76 1.53 6.42 1.42
CA MET A 76 1.35 4.97 1.47
C MET A 76 0.11 4.52 0.71
N ALA A 77 -0.98 5.27 0.78
CA ALA A 77 -2.21 4.95 0.08
C ALA A 77 -2.00 4.75 -1.44
N LYS A 78 -1.10 5.53 -2.05
CA LYS A 78 -0.76 5.37 -3.47
C LYS A 78 -0.05 4.05 -3.77
N LEU A 79 0.88 3.64 -2.91
CA LEU A 79 1.59 2.37 -3.05
C LEU A 79 0.65 1.18 -2.81
N ASP A 80 -0.22 1.29 -1.82
CA ASP A 80 -1.20 0.26 -1.49
C ASP A 80 -2.19 0.04 -2.64
N GLN A 81 -2.68 1.12 -3.28
CA GLN A 81 -3.57 1.02 -4.42
C GLN A 81 -2.93 0.31 -5.62
N VAL A 82 -1.64 0.52 -5.87
CA VAL A 82 -0.90 -0.20 -6.91
C VAL A 82 -0.85 -1.70 -6.59
N MET A 83 -0.57 -2.06 -5.34
CA MET A 83 -0.53 -3.45 -4.91
C MET A 83 -1.92 -4.11 -4.96
N LEU A 84 -2.96 -3.42 -4.49
CA LEU A 84 -4.36 -3.90 -4.57
C LEU A 84 -4.79 -4.17 -6.01
N THR A 85 -4.43 -3.29 -6.94
CA THR A 85 -4.70 -3.48 -8.37
C THR A 85 -4.01 -4.75 -8.89
N THR A 86 -2.76 -4.97 -8.54
CA THR A 86 -2.01 -6.18 -8.95
C THR A 86 -2.63 -7.45 -8.39
N ILE A 87 -3.05 -7.44 -7.12
CA ILE A 87 -3.71 -8.60 -6.49
C ILE A 87 -5.04 -8.88 -7.19
N LYS A 88 -5.82 -7.83 -7.47
CA LYS A 88 -7.11 -7.99 -8.15
C LYS A 88 -6.98 -8.55 -9.55
N GLU A 89 -6.03 -8.09 -10.34
CA GLU A 89 -5.73 -8.66 -11.66
C GLU A 89 -5.36 -10.14 -11.55
N PHE A 90 -4.58 -10.51 -10.54
CA PHE A 90 -4.20 -11.89 -10.29
C PHE A 90 -5.41 -12.74 -9.88
N GLN A 91 -6.29 -12.22 -9.01
CA GLN A 91 -7.55 -12.87 -8.62
C GLN A 91 -8.47 -13.09 -9.83
N ASP A 92 -8.65 -12.06 -10.65
CA ASP A 92 -9.50 -12.13 -11.83
C ASP A 92 -8.97 -13.19 -12.81
N ARG A 93 -7.66 -13.25 -12.99
CA ARG A 93 -7.03 -14.28 -13.84
C ARG A 93 -7.17 -15.69 -13.25
N ALA A 94 -7.00 -15.84 -11.93
CA ALA A 94 -7.18 -17.12 -11.23
C ALA A 94 -8.63 -17.62 -11.28
N SER A 95 -9.60 -16.70 -11.31
CA SER A 95 -11.02 -17.02 -11.42
C SER A 95 -11.46 -17.39 -12.84
N ALA A 96 -10.73 -16.93 -13.85
CA ALA A 96 -11.04 -17.18 -15.26
C ALA A 96 -10.62 -18.60 -15.74
N GLY A 97 -9.78 -19.31 -15.00
CA GLY A 97 -9.31 -20.65 -15.35
C GLY A 97 -7.92 -20.97 -14.82
N PRO A 98 -7.32 -22.09 -15.25
CA PRO A 98 -6.00 -22.49 -14.80
C PRO A 98 -4.93 -21.45 -15.11
N ILE A 99 -4.01 -21.26 -14.17
CA ILE A 99 -2.86 -20.34 -14.30
C ILE A 99 -1.60 -21.16 -14.56
N SER A 100 -0.79 -20.72 -15.54
CA SER A 100 0.52 -21.33 -15.77
C SER A 100 1.47 -21.04 -14.61
N PRO A 101 2.40 -21.97 -14.28
CA PRO A 101 3.43 -21.74 -13.26
C PRO A 101 4.24 -20.46 -13.52
N MET A 102 4.57 -20.19 -14.76
CA MET A 102 5.32 -18.98 -15.16
C MET A 102 4.55 -17.70 -14.85
N TYR A 103 3.25 -17.65 -15.13
CA TYR A 103 2.42 -16.47 -14.83
C TYR A 103 2.31 -16.25 -13.31
N CYS A 104 2.08 -17.33 -12.56
CA CYS A 104 2.03 -17.27 -11.10
C CYS A 104 3.35 -16.75 -10.51
N ASP A 105 4.48 -17.29 -10.92
CA ASP A 105 5.80 -16.87 -10.47
C ASP A 105 6.08 -15.40 -10.81
N MET A 106 5.70 -14.96 -11.99
CA MET A 106 5.83 -13.56 -12.41
C MET A 106 5.02 -12.64 -11.49
N LYS A 107 3.75 -12.94 -11.27
CA LYS A 107 2.87 -12.14 -10.39
C LYS A 107 3.35 -12.16 -8.94
N LYS A 108 3.79 -13.32 -8.44
CA LYS A 108 4.39 -13.44 -7.11
C LYS A 108 5.61 -12.53 -6.95
N LYS A 109 6.52 -12.49 -7.92
CA LYS A 109 7.69 -11.60 -7.89
C LYS A 109 7.30 -10.13 -7.86
N ILE A 110 6.30 -9.73 -8.65
CA ILE A 110 5.79 -8.35 -8.64
C ILE A 110 5.23 -7.99 -7.25
N LEU A 111 4.42 -8.86 -6.66
CA LEU A 111 3.84 -8.65 -5.33
C LEU A 111 4.92 -8.56 -4.24
N ILE A 112 5.96 -9.40 -4.31
CA ILE A 112 7.11 -9.31 -3.40
C ILE A 112 7.79 -7.95 -3.50
N GLN A 113 8.06 -7.47 -4.72
CA GLN A 113 8.69 -6.17 -4.94
C GLN A 113 7.80 -5.02 -4.42
N GLN A 114 6.51 -5.06 -4.65
CA GLN A 114 5.56 -4.06 -4.16
C GLN A 114 5.50 -4.04 -2.63
N ALA A 115 5.41 -5.20 -1.99
CA ALA A 115 5.43 -5.31 -0.54
C ALA A 115 6.76 -4.81 0.06
N ASP A 116 7.89 -5.09 -0.58
CA ASP A 116 9.20 -4.62 -0.15
C ASP A 116 9.32 -3.09 -0.26
N ILE A 117 8.82 -2.49 -1.33
CA ILE A 117 8.80 -1.03 -1.50
C ILE A 117 7.95 -0.37 -0.40
N ILE A 118 6.75 -0.91 -0.13
CA ILE A 118 5.89 -0.44 0.95
C ILE A 118 6.60 -0.53 2.29
N ALA A 119 7.19 -1.69 2.60
CA ALA A 119 7.90 -1.92 3.86
C ALA A 119 9.11 -0.99 4.04
N GLN A 120 9.92 -0.81 3.01
CA GLN A 120 11.07 0.11 3.03
C GLN A 120 10.64 1.55 3.24
N THR A 121 9.54 1.96 2.60
CA THR A 121 9.00 3.32 2.75
C THR A 121 8.51 3.57 4.18
N VAL A 122 7.86 2.58 4.80
CA VAL A 122 7.41 2.67 6.20
C VAL A 122 8.58 2.65 7.18
N GLN A 123 9.52 1.71 7.01
CA GLN A 123 10.63 1.50 7.93
C GLN A 123 11.74 2.55 7.79
N GLY A 124 11.82 3.23 6.66
CA GLY A 124 12.78 4.32 6.43
C GLY A 124 12.38 5.67 7.01
N ARG A 125 11.32 5.73 7.81
CA ARG A 125 10.82 6.97 8.42
C ARG A 125 11.37 7.16 9.83
N PHE A 126 12.53 7.72 9.93
CA PHE A 126 13.18 8.05 11.21
C PHE A 126 13.38 9.55 11.37
#